data_ff18507c3ee3a679a5bbee6f49280b78
#
_entry.id   ff18507c3ee3a679a5bbee6f49280b78
#
_cell.length_a   1.000
_cell.length_b   1.000
_cell.length_c   1.000
_cell.angle_alpha   90.00
_cell.angle_beta   90.00
_cell.angle_gamma   90.00
#
_symmetry.space_group_name_H-M   'P 1'
#
loop_
_entity.id
_entity.type
_entity.pdbx_description
1 polymer ?
#
loop_
_entity_poly.entity_id
_entity_poly.type
_entity_poly.pdbx_seq_one_letter_code
_entity_poly.pdbx_strand_id
1 'polypeptide(L)'
;GRHICLPAQETFALLSATAYQELKSQKEFHYNQTEYRLADTKSQAMGYPLLHVNDSVDGCEMWIMDNPDFPLIWEIQNNPLGINWKAVPVTLPAHHLKEEIMQSPEKMGSIYYAYPTPDGIGYSPFYVSHYGRHGSRWMTSDERYLEVIRVFDTFHEKSGLTALGEDVRLRLQKVWENARGRGGDLTSLGERQHKAIARRLYQQYPQIFRDSACISARSSTSVRCIMSMSAFSEQLKELNPSLRITREANRRYMDYIAYTSPELEEFSSDSAAWRTGFRCYEESHIRPERLTATLFTNPQEVKDPRGLMMGLYWIASDMQDVELPLSFYDLFEKEELFNIWQSINYRMYICNANAPLNGGVAPESAKSLLKNIIESADHAIRKGTPCATLRFGHDTNLIRLLALMQVEGCSNQETDPDRY
;
A
#
# COMPACT_ATOMS: atom_id res chain seq x y z
N GLY A 1 20.61 13.60 -8.79
CA GLY A 1 19.28 13.71 -9.37
C GLY A 1 19.35 13.82 -10.89
N ARG A 2 18.71 12.93 -11.61
CA ARG A 2 18.48 13.14 -13.03
C ARG A 2 17.23 14.03 -13.15
N HIS A 3 17.39 15.27 -13.57
CA HIS A 3 16.27 16.08 -14.03
C HIS A 3 15.75 15.46 -15.33
N ILE A 4 14.52 14.98 -15.30
CA ILE A 4 13.80 14.61 -16.52
C ILE A 4 13.14 15.90 -16.97
N CYS A 5 13.73 16.59 -17.95
CA CYS A 5 13.04 17.64 -18.67
C CYS A 5 12.05 16.98 -19.62
N LEU A 6 10.79 17.02 -19.29
CA LEU A 6 9.75 16.87 -20.32
C LEU A 6 9.80 18.12 -21.19
N PRO A 7 9.61 18.00 -22.51
CA PRO A 7 9.35 19.17 -23.34
C PRO A 7 8.25 20.01 -22.69
N ALA A 8 8.34 21.34 -22.77
CA ALA A 8 7.38 22.25 -22.14
C ALA A 8 5.91 22.01 -22.54
N GLN A 9 5.70 21.11 -23.49
CA GLN A 9 4.41 20.76 -24.10
C GLN A 9 3.91 19.36 -23.75
N GLU A 10 4.60 18.62 -22.86
CA GLU A 10 4.18 17.29 -22.44
C GLU A 10 4.03 17.26 -20.92
N THR A 11 2.79 17.29 -20.44
CA THR A 11 2.49 17.02 -19.04
C THR A 11 1.46 15.91 -18.94
N PHE A 12 1.53 15.11 -17.90
CA PHE A 12 0.46 14.17 -17.58
C PHE A 12 -0.44 14.79 -16.50
N ALA A 13 -0.26 14.72 -15.28
CA ALA A 13 -1.12 15.33 -14.27
C ALA A 13 -0.48 16.56 -13.59
N LEU A 14 0.76 16.88 -13.91
CA LEU A 14 1.51 17.98 -13.32
C LEU A 14 1.87 19.00 -14.40
N LEU A 15 1.65 20.25 -14.11
CA LEU A 15 2.18 21.32 -14.94
C LEU A 15 3.71 21.39 -14.77
N SER A 16 4.45 21.61 -15.85
CA SER A 16 5.89 21.81 -15.73
C SER A 16 6.22 23.05 -14.89
N ALA A 17 7.35 23.05 -14.20
CA ALA A 17 7.78 24.23 -13.42
C ALA A 17 7.85 25.50 -14.29
N THR A 18 8.29 25.38 -15.56
CA THR A 18 8.33 26.49 -16.51
C THR A 18 6.93 27.00 -16.83
N ALA A 19 6.00 26.12 -17.22
CA ALA A 19 4.63 26.51 -17.54
C ALA A 19 3.89 27.09 -16.32
N TYR A 20 4.15 26.57 -15.11
CA TYR A 20 3.61 27.14 -13.89
C TYR A 20 4.14 28.57 -13.63
N GLN A 21 5.43 28.82 -13.84
CA GLN A 21 6.02 30.15 -13.70
C GLN A 21 5.48 31.14 -14.76
N GLU A 22 5.29 30.69 -15.99
CA GLU A 22 4.62 31.47 -17.04
C GLU A 22 3.20 31.83 -16.63
N LEU A 23 2.40 30.87 -16.19
CA LEU A 23 1.05 31.10 -15.70
C LEU A 23 1.00 32.10 -14.54
N LYS A 24 1.91 32.03 -13.59
CA LYS A 24 1.96 32.97 -12.44
C LYS A 24 2.37 34.38 -12.85
N SER A 25 3.35 34.51 -13.76
CA SER A 25 3.94 35.79 -14.15
C SER A 25 3.20 36.47 -15.30
N GLN A 26 2.80 35.71 -16.31
CA GLN A 26 2.19 36.23 -17.55
C GLN A 26 0.67 36.10 -17.60
N LYS A 27 0.09 35.29 -16.66
CA LYS A 27 -1.32 34.91 -16.63
C LYS A 27 -1.76 34.00 -17.78
N GLU A 28 -0.80 33.42 -18.49
CA GLU A 28 -1.00 32.53 -19.61
C GLU A 28 0.16 31.53 -19.69
N PHE A 29 -0.07 30.36 -20.30
CA PHE A 29 0.96 29.39 -20.65
C PHE A 29 0.52 28.55 -21.85
N HIS A 30 1.49 27.88 -22.48
CA HIS A 30 1.23 26.99 -23.60
C HIS A 30 1.28 25.51 -23.17
N TYR A 31 0.28 24.75 -23.60
CA TYR A 31 0.19 23.32 -23.36
C TYR A 31 -0.37 22.64 -24.62
N ASN A 32 0.34 21.61 -25.13
CA ASN A 32 -0.05 20.89 -26.35
C ASN A 32 -0.41 21.81 -27.55
N GLN A 33 0.41 22.84 -27.80
CA GLN A 33 0.22 23.86 -28.85
C GLN A 33 -1.02 24.73 -28.65
N THR A 34 -1.67 24.67 -27.51
CA THR A 34 -2.82 25.50 -27.16
C THR A 34 -2.41 26.49 -26.06
N GLU A 35 -2.84 27.74 -26.20
CA GLU A 35 -2.65 28.78 -25.19
C GLU A 35 -3.79 28.74 -24.17
N TYR A 36 -3.43 28.66 -22.91
CA TYR A 36 -4.35 28.70 -21.76
C TYR A 36 -4.16 30.02 -21.02
N ARG A 37 -5.26 30.67 -20.67
CA ARG A 37 -5.26 31.95 -19.93
C ARG A 37 -5.94 31.78 -18.57
N LEU A 38 -5.41 32.48 -17.56
CA LEU A 38 -5.97 32.49 -16.22
C LEU A 38 -7.36 33.14 -16.22
N ALA A 39 -8.35 32.42 -15.74
CA ALA A 39 -9.70 32.91 -15.53
C ALA A 39 -9.87 33.46 -14.09
N ASP A 40 -10.76 34.44 -13.94
CA ASP A 40 -10.97 35.16 -12.66
C ASP A 40 -11.86 34.43 -11.66
N THR A 41 -11.73 33.08 -11.55
CA THR A 41 -12.54 32.24 -10.65
C THR A 41 -11.71 31.77 -9.46
N LYS A 42 -12.18 32.11 -8.26
CA LYS A 42 -11.59 31.59 -7.03
C LYS A 42 -12.19 30.23 -6.68
N SER A 43 -11.39 29.19 -6.75
CA SER A 43 -11.76 27.84 -6.33
C SER A 43 -10.66 27.24 -5.44
N GLN A 44 -11.03 26.26 -4.62
CA GLN A 44 -10.10 25.57 -3.76
C GLN A 44 -10.37 24.06 -3.81
N ALA A 45 -9.30 23.29 -3.69
CA ALA A 45 -9.38 21.84 -3.46
C ALA A 45 -8.36 21.45 -2.38
N MET A 46 -8.78 20.64 -1.43
CA MET A 46 -7.90 20.14 -0.36
C MET A 46 -7.16 21.24 0.44
N GLY A 47 -7.80 22.40 0.62
CA GLY A 47 -7.19 23.52 1.34
C GLY A 47 -6.20 24.35 0.50
N TYR A 48 -5.92 23.96 -0.76
CA TYR A 48 -5.09 24.72 -1.68
C TYR A 48 -5.94 25.54 -2.63
N PRO A 49 -5.54 26.81 -2.94
CA PRO A 49 -6.17 27.56 -4.00
C PRO A 49 -5.92 26.87 -5.35
N LEU A 50 -6.89 26.94 -6.24
CA LEU A 50 -6.76 26.45 -7.62
C LEU A 50 -6.64 27.65 -8.57
N LEU A 51 -5.76 27.53 -9.55
CA LEU A 51 -5.67 28.39 -10.71
C LEU A 51 -6.57 27.80 -11.78
N HIS A 52 -7.65 28.49 -12.11
CA HIS A 52 -8.53 28.11 -13.21
C HIS A 52 -8.04 28.73 -14.50
N VAL A 53 -7.83 27.92 -15.51
CA VAL A 53 -7.38 28.35 -16.83
C VAL A 53 -8.29 27.80 -17.91
N ASN A 54 -8.48 28.54 -18.97
CA ASN A 54 -9.24 28.12 -20.13
C ASN A 54 -8.49 28.46 -21.43
N ASP A 55 -8.70 27.64 -22.44
CA ASP A 55 -8.29 28.00 -23.80
C ASP A 55 -9.40 28.74 -24.53
N SER A 56 -9.01 29.49 -25.55
CA SER A 56 -9.93 30.29 -26.39
C SER A 56 -10.34 29.58 -27.68
N VAL A 57 -9.81 28.37 -27.95
CA VAL A 57 -9.99 27.68 -29.24
C VAL A 57 -11.04 26.57 -29.10
N ASP A 58 -10.83 25.65 -28.15
CA ASP A 58 -11.65 24.45 -28.00
C ASP A 58 -12.55 24.52 -26.75
N GLY A 59 -12.37 25.53 -25.90
CA GLY A 59 -13.11 25.70 -24.65
C GLY A 59 -12.71 24.69 -23.57
N CYS A 60 -11.50 24.15 -23.67
CA CYS A 60 -10.95 23.27 -22.63
C CYS A 60 -10.63 24.07 -21.36
N GLU A 61 -10.99 23.55 -20.23
CA GLU A 61 -10.77 24.18 -18.93
C GLU A 61 -9.91 23.27 -18.04
N MET A 62 -8.98 23.89 -17.30
CA MET A 62 -8.17 23.18 -16.31
C MET A 62 -8.16 23.93 -14.98
N TRP A 63 -8.18 23.16 -13.89
CA TRP A 63 -7.95 23.65 -12.53
C TRP A 63 -6.63 23.10 -12.03
N ILE A 64 -5.70 23.96 -11.71
CA ILE A 64 -4.31 23.63 -11.35
C ILE A 64 -4.08 24.07 -9.92
N MET A 65 -3.53 23.19 -9.06
CA MET A 65 -3.18 23.56 -7.69
C MET A 65 -2.13 24.67 -7.68
N ASP A 66 -2.42 25.76 -6.96
CA ASP A 66 -1.48 26.88 -6.80
C ASP A 66 -0.38 26.52 -5.78
N ASN A 67 0.47 25.59 -6.19
CA ASN A 67 1.61 25.13 -5.44
C ASN A 67 2.83 25.02 -6.37
N PRO A 68 3.90 25.82 -6.16
CA PRO A 68 5.07 25.84 -7.04
C PRO A 68 5.87 24.52 -7.03
N ASP A 69 5.81 23.80 -5.94
CA ASP A 69 6.53 22.53 -5.79
C ASP A 69 5.75 21.35 -6.38
N PHE A 70 4.41 21.51 -6.48
CA PHE A 70 3.52 20.46 -6.96
C PHE A 70 2.27 21.05 -7.65
N PRO A 71 2.42 21.63 -8.85
CA PRO A 71 1.31 22.22 -9.58
C PRO A 71 0.46 21.13 -10.26
N LEU A 72 -0.30 20.39 -9.46
CA LEU A 72 -1.18 19.30 -9.92
C LEU A 72 -2.33 19.90 -10.74
N ILE A 73 -2.56 19.37 -11.92
CA ILE A 73 -3.80 19.61 -12.66
C ILE A 73 -4.90 18.82 -11.92
N TRP A 74 -5.73 19.53 -11.18
CA TRP A 74 -6.79 18.95 -10.36
C TRP A 74 -7.98 18.44 -11.17
N GLU A 75 -8.30 19.16 -12.23
CA GLU A 75 -9.46 18.86 -13.07
C GLU A 75 -9.22 19.34 -14.51
N ILE A 76 -9.66 18.56 -15.48
CA ILE A 76 -9.76 18.96 -16.90
C ILE A 76 -11.19 18.73 -17.36
N GLN A 77 -11.79 19.74 -17.98
CA GLN A 77 -13.10 19.68 -18.61
C GLN A 77 -13.03 20.14 -20.07
N ASN A 78 -13.98 19.67 -20.88
CA ASN A 78 -14.12 20.02 -22.30
C ASN A 78 -12.84 19.77 -23.12
N ASN A 79 -12.05 18.76 -22.75
CA ASN A 79 -10.85 18.42 -23.50
C ASN A 79 -11.23 17.95 -24.92
N PRO A 80 -10.63 18.51 -25.98
CA PRO A 80 -11.00 18.17 -27.36
C PRO A 80 -10.76 16.70 -27.75
N LEU A 81 -9.90 16.00 -27.03
CA LEU A 81 -9.70 14.54 -27.16
C LEU A 81 -10.74 13.72 -26.37
N GLY A 82 -11.70 14.38 -25.70
CA GLY A 82 -12.69 13.72 -24.86
C GLY A 82 -12.14 13.15 -23.53
N ILE A 83 -10.91 13.51 -23.17
CA ILE A 83 -10.25 13.03 -21.95
C ILE A 83 -10.49 14.04 -20.83
N ASN A 84 -11.65 13.96 -20.19
CA ASN A 84 -11.96 14.76 -19.01
C ASN A 84 -11.63 13.97 -17.75
N TRP A 85 -11.09 14.64 -16.73
CA TRP A 85 -10.82 14.00 -15.44
C TRP A 85 -10.84 15.01 -14.29
N LYS A 86 -11.05 14.48 -13.09
CA LYS A 86 -10.97 15.22 -11.85
C LYS A 86 -10.27 14.37 -10.80
N ALA A 87 -9.30 14.93 -10.11
CA ALA A 87 -8.70 14.30 -8.97
C ALA A 87 -9.75 14.13 -7.85
N VAL A 88 -9.84 12.95 -7.29
CA VAL A 88 -10.74 12.68 -6.18
C VAL A 88 -9.91 12.61 -4.90
N PRO A 89 -10.27 13.39 -3.86
CA PRO A 89 -9.61 13.28 -2.57
C PRO A 89 -9.73 11.85 -2.03
N VAL A 90 -8.63 11.27 -1.63
CA VAL A 90 -8.65 10.06 -0.81
C VAL A 90 -8.68 10.52 0.64
N THR A 91 -9.87 10.59 1.21
CA THR A 91 -10.02 10.94 2.62
C THR A 91 -9.72 9.71 3.47
N LEU A 92 -8.58 9.70 4.13
CA LEU A 92 -8.36 8.76 5.23
C LEU A 92 -8.98 9.37 6.49
N PRO A 93 -9.87 8.65 7.20
CA PRO A 93 -10.50 9.17 8.42
C PRO A 93 -9.45 9.31 9.53
N ALA A 94 -8.99 10.54 9.78
CA ALA A 94 -7.89 10.81 10.71
C ALA A 94 -8.32 10.96 12.19
N HIS A 95 -9.61 11.00 12.54
CA HIS A 95 -9.99 11.55 13.83
C HIS A 95 -10.64 10.63 14.89
N HIS A 96 -10.86 9.36 14.60
CA HIS A 96 -11.35 8.39 15.59
C HIS A 96 -10.65 7.02 15.48
N LEU A 97 -9.45 7.01 14.94
CA LEU A 97 -8.75 5.79 14.57
C LEU A 97 -8.51 4.86 15.76
N LYS A 98 -8.07 5.41 16.90
CA LYS A 98 -7.86 4.61 18.12
C LYS A 98 -9.16 3.96 18.60
N GLU A 99 -10.24 4.73 18.71
CA GLU A 99 -11.52 4.23 19.18
C GLU A 99 -12.13 3.21 18.23
N GLU A 100 -12.05 3.47 16.92
CA GLU A 100 -12.53 2.56 15.89
C GLU A 100 -11.72 1.25 15.85
N ILE A 101 -10.41 1.34 15.95
CA ILE A 101 -9.51 0.18 15.92
C ILE A 101 -9.69 -0.67 17.18
N MET A 102 -9.82 -0.04 18.35
CA MET A 102 -10.02 -0.76 19.61
C MET A 102 -11.38 -1.45 19.75
N GLN A 103 -12.34 -1.18 18.85
CA GLN A 103 -13.61 -1.92 18.81
C GLN A 103 -13.46 -3.36 18.31
N SER A 104 -12.47 -3.64 17.49
CA SER A 104 -12.27 -4.94 16.85
C SER A 104 -10.79 -5.32 16.85
N PRO A 105 -10.39 -6.41 17.53
CA PRO A 105 -9.02 -6.87 17.55
C PRO A 105 -8.44 -7.13 16.14
N GLU A 106 -9.28 -7.55 15.20
CA GLU A 106 -8.90 -7.85 13.82
C GLU A 106 -8.37 -6.60 13.10
N LYS A 107 -8.91 -5.41 13.40
CA LYS A 107 -8.42 -4.13 12.85
C LYS A 107 -7.01 -3.80 13.30
N MET A 108 -6.59 -4.30 14.46
CA MET A 108 -5.22 -4.19 14.99
C MET A 108 -4.26 -5.23 14.41
N GLY A 109 -4.70 -6.05 13.46
CA GLY A 109 -3.87 -7.03 12.75
C GLY A 109 -2.92 -6.42 11.70
N SER A 110 -2.76 -5.09 11.67
CA SER A 110 -1.85 -4.38 10.75
C SER A 110 -2.10 -4.76 9.28
N ILE A 111 -1.07 -5.21 8.57
CA ILE A 111 -1.13 -5.57 7.15
C ILE A 111 -2.01 -6.80 6.83
N TYR A 112 -2.53 -7.49 7.83
CA TYR A 112 -3.43 -8.65 7.65
C TYR A 112 -4.90 -8.26 7.57
N TYR A 113 -5.29 -7.06 7.99
CA TYR A 113 -6.67 -6.60 7.92
C TYR A 113 -7.08 -6.21 6.49
N ALA A 114 -8.23 -6.73 6.04
CA ALA A 114 -8.81 -6.41 4.73
C ALA A 114 -9.80 -5.24 4.84
N TYR A 115 -9.47 -4.11 4.22
CA TYR A 115 -10.34 -2.92 4.22
C TYR A 115 -11.52 -3.07 3.25
N PRO A 116 -12.65 -2.37 3.52
CA PRO A 116 -13.80 -2.37 2.62
C PRO A 116 -13.43 -1.73 1.27
N THR A 117 -14.16 -2.11 0.24
CA THR A 117 -14.01 -1.54 -1.10
C THR A 117 -14.62 -0.14 -1.14
N PRO A 118 -13.89 0.89 -1.61
CA PRO A 118 -14.46 2.22 -1.78
C PRO A 118 -15.47 2.26 -2.95
N ASP A 119 -16.36 3.26 -2.91
CA ASP A 119 -17.28 3.54 -3.99
C ASP A 119 -16.56 3.98 -5.28
N GLY A 120 -17.19 3.70 -6.43
CA GLY A 120 -16.64 4.05 -7.74
C GLY A 120 -16.80 5.52 -8.10
N ILE A 121 -15.97 5.98 -9.03
CA ILE A 121 -15.96 7.35 -9.57
C ILE A 121 -16.71 7.43 -10.91
N GLY A 122 -17.40 8.55 -11.16
CA GLY A 122 -18.34 8.75 -12.27
C GLY A 122 -17.74 9.06 -13.65
N TYR A 123 -16.50 8.65 -13.95
CA TYR A 123 -15.84 8.91 -15.25
C TYR A 123 -15.86 7.67 -16.15
N SER A 124 -15.74 7.89 -17.47
CA SER A 124 -15.62 6.83 -18.46
C SER A 124 -14.14 6.55 -18.78
N PRO A 125 -13.48 5.60 -18.11
CA PRO A 125 -12.08 5.33 -18.31
C PRO A 125 -11.82 4.67 -19.68
N PHE A 126 -10.66 4.96 -20.27
CA PHE A 126 -10.17 4.31 -21.49
C PHE A 126 -8.98 3.38 -21.22
N TYR A 127 -8.34 3.52 -20.05
CA TYR A 127 -7.18 2.74 -19.64
C TYR A 127 -7.17 2.52 -18.12
N VAL A 128 -6.73 1.36 -17.68
CA VAL A 128 -6.53 1.03 -16.26
C VAL A 128 -5.06 0.79 -15.98
N SER A 129 -4.51 1.54 -15.03
CA SER A 129 -3.21 1.27 -14.42
C SER A 129 -3.41 0.79 -12.99
N HIS A 130 -3.12 -0.49 -12.75
CA HIS A 130 -3.28 -1.12 -11.44
C HIS A 130 -1.92 -1.45 -10.84
N TYR A 131 -1.78 -1.20 -9.54
CA TYR A 131 -0.75 -1.77 -8.68
C TYR A 131 -1.41 -2.32 -7.43
N GLY A 132 -1.23 -3.61 -7.15
CA GLY A 132 -1.79 -4.28 -5.99
C GLY A 132 -0.73 -5.03 -5.18
N ARG A 133 -0.95 -5.10 -3.86
CA ARG A 133 -0.25 -6.04 -2.99
C ARG A 133 -0.75 -7.45 -3.30
N HIS A 134 0.08 -8.47 -3.06
CA HIS A 134 -0.38 -9.87 -3.04
C HIS A 134 -1.54 -10.07 -2.04
N GLY A 135 -2.33 -11.11 -2.22
CA GLY A 135 -3.43 -11.48 -1.32
C GLY A 135 -2.95 -12.05 0.03
N SER A 136 -3.90 -12.45 0.86
CA SER A 136 -3.65 -13.13 2.13
C SER A 136 -2.68 -14.31 1.97
N ARG A 137 -1.77 -14.47 2.93
CA ARG A 137 -0.67 -15.46 2.89
C ARG A 137 -0.38 -16.00 4.27
N TRP A 138 0.24 -17.17 4.36
CA TRP A 138 0.90 -17.59 5.60
C TRP A 138 2.01 -16.61 6.00
N MET A 139 2.46 -16.64 7.26
CA MET A 139 3.61 -15.86 7.69
C MET A 139 4.78 -16.06 6.73
N THR A 140 5.68 -15.08 6.65
CA THR A 140 6.72 -15.02 5.60
C THR A 140 7.69 -16.20 5.57
N SER A 141 7.79 -16.96 6.63
CA SER A 141 8.58 -18.20 6.73
C SER A 141 8.04 -19.11 7.82
N ASP A 142 8.31 -20.39 7.69
CA ASP A 142 8.01 -21.42 8.71
C ASP A 142 8.69 -21.11 10.04
N GLU A 143 9.89 -20.54 10.01
CA GLU A 143 10.66 -20.23 11.21
C GLU A 143 9.93 -19.27 12.15
N ARG A 144 9.15 -18.32 11.62
CA ARG A 144 8.35 -17.40 12.44
C ARG A 144 7.30 -18.08 13.31
N TYR A 145 6.75 -19.22 12.88
CA TYR A 145 5.89 -20.06 13.73
C TYR A 145 6.71 -20.87 14.72
N LEU A 146 7.80 -21.45 14.24
CA LEU A 146 8.64 -22.34 15.03
C LEU A 146 9.36 -21.63 16.19
N GLU A 147 9.73 -20.37 16.03
CA GLU A 147 10.31 -19.55 17.11
C GLU A 147 9.39 -19.50 18.32
N VAL A 148 8.08 -19.29 18.11
CA VAL A 148 7.09 -19.28 19.19
C VAL A 148 6.84 -20.69 19.73
N ILE A 149 6.61 -21.65 18.86
CA ILE A 149 6.29 -23.05 19.23
C ILE A 149 7.39 -23.65 20.10
N ARG A 150 8.67 -23.48 19.75
CA ARG A 150 9.81 -24.00 20.52
C ARG A 150 9.86 -23.47 21.96
N VAL A 151 9.43 -22.23 22.19
CA VAL A 151 9.33 -21.71 23.56
C VAL A 151 8.31 -22.51 24.35
N PHE A 152 7.10 -22.69 23.82
CA PHE A 152 6.06 -23.47 24.51
C PHE A 152 6.43 -24.94 24.71
N ASP A 153 7.02 -25.58 23.71
CA ASP A 153 7.47 -26.96 23.83
C ASP A 153 8.56 -27.12 24.92
N THR A 154 9.53 -26.17 24.95
CA THR A 154 10.59 -26.15 25.97
C THR A 154 10.02 -26.02 27.39
N PHE A 155 9.02 -25.19 27.60
CA PHE A 155 8.39 -24.99 28.89
C PHE A 155 7.45 -26.18 29.25
N HIS A 156 6.79 -26.78 28.28
CA HIS A 156 5.97 -27.96 28.45
C HIS A 156 6.82 -29.14 29.01
N GLU A 157 7.98 -29.40 28.39
CA GLU A 157 8.91 -30.46 28.84
C GLU A 157 9.34 -30.30 30.30
N LYS A 158 9.37 -29.06 30.80
CA LYS A 158 9.73 -28.74 32.19
C LYS A 158 8.52 -28.56 33.10
N SER A 159 7.31 -28.86 32.64
CA SER A 159 6.05 -28.58 33.36
C SER A 159 5.94 -27.12 33.80
N GLY A 160 6.48 -26.22 32.96
CA GLY A 160 6.56 -24.77 33.21
C GLY A 160 5.42 -23.96 32.60
N LEU A 161 4.40 -24.60 31.99
CA LEU A 161 3.24 -23.93 31.45
C LEU A 161 2.10 -23.86 32.48
N THR A 162 1.33 -22.75 32.42
CA THR A 162 0.02 -22.68 33.09
C THR A 162 -1.03 -23.49 32.31
N ALA A 163 -2.24 -23.62 32.83
CA ALA A 163 -3.34 -24.26 32.11
C ALA A 163 -3.65 -23.50 30.77
N LEU A 164 -3.56 -22.17 30.79
CA LEU A 164 -3.70 -21.34 29.56
C LEU A 164 -2.50 -21.57 28.63
N GLY A 165 -1.28 -21.65 29.17
CA GLY A 165 -0.08 -21.95 28.38
C GLY A 165 -0.18 -23.27 27.63
N GLU A 166 -0.71 -24.35 28.28
CA GLU A 166 -0.94 -25.63 27.61
C GLU A 166 -2.01 -25.54 26.51
N ASP A 167 -3.09 -24.81 26.74
CA ASP A 167 -4.11 -24.58 25.71
C ASP A 167 -3.52 -23.83 24.50
N VAL A 168 -2.74 -22.77 24.74
CA VAL A 168 -2.05 -22.03 23.67
C VAL A 168 -1.09 -22.94 22.90
N ARG A 169 -0.33 -23.78 23.59
CA ARG A 169 0.55 -24.79 22.97
C ARG A 169 -0.22 -25.70 22.01
N LEU A 170 -1.37 -26.20 22.42
CA LEU A 170 -2.21 -27.05 21.58
C LEU A 170 -2.78 -26.30 20.37
N ARG A 171 -3.17 -25.03 20.54
CA ARG A 171 -3.57 -24.16 19.41
C ARG A 171 -2.42 -23.96 18.44
N LEU A 172 -1.21 -23.68 18.92
CA LEU A 172 -0.01 -23.49 18.10
C LEU A 172 0.34 -24.75 17.30
N GLN A 173 0.17 -25.94 17.88
CA GLN A 173 0.36 -27.20 17.14
C GLN A 173 -0.61 -27.33 15.97
N LYS A 174 -1.90 -26.98 16.14
CA LYS A 174 -2.88 -26.98 15.06
C LYS A 174 -2.55 -25.95 13.97
N VAL A 175 -2.05 -24.77 14.36
CA VAL A 175 -1.55 -23.77 13.41
C VAL A 175 -0.39 -24.34 12.61
N TRP A 176 0.57 -25.00 13.27
CA TRP A 176 1.73 -25.58 12.61
C TRP A 176 1.37 -26.73 11.65
N GLU A 177 0.42 -27.58 12.01
CA GLU A 177 -0.09 -28.62 11.10
C GLU A 177 -0.61 -28.02 9.79
N ASN A 178 -1.25 -26.85 9.84
CA ASN A 178 -1.71 -26.13 8.66
C ASN A 178 -0.59 -25.38 7.94
N ALA A 179 0.30 -24.67 8.66
CA ALA A 179 1.27 -23.73 8.11
C ALA A 179 2.56 -24.37 7.59
N ARG A 180 2.91 -25.58 8.08
CA ARG A 180 4.17 -26.24 7.78
C ARG A 180 4.41 -26.39 6.29
N GLY A 181 5.55 -25.89 5.82
CA GLY A 181 5.97 -25.92 4.42
C GLY A 181 5.27 -24.88 3.54
N ARG A 182 4.54 -23.92 4.13
CA ARG A 182 3.78 -22.91 3.41
C ARG A 182 4.23 -21.46 3.70
N GLY A 183 5.35 -21.33 4.41
CA GLY A 183 5.87 -19.99 4.76
C GLY A 183 6.01 -19.08 3.55
N GLY A 184 5.25 -17.99 3.52
CA GLY A 184 5.24 -17.00 2.44
C GLY A 184 4.33 -17.29 1.26
N ASP A 185 3.63 -18.44 1.24
CA ASP A 185 2.72 -18.82 0.17
C ASP A 185 1.37 -18.08 0.27
N LEU A 186 0.71 -17.89 -0.86
CA LEU A 186 -0.63 -17.33 -0.95
C LEU A 186 -1.66 -18.34 -0.40
N THR A 187 -2.56 -17.88 0.49
CA THR A 187 -3.66 -18.72 0.98
C THR A 187 -4.81 -18.82 -0.04
N SER A 188 -5.71 -19.78 0.16
CA SER A 188 -6.95 -19.88 -0.62
C SER A 188 -7.82 -18.63 -0.46
N LEU A 189 -7.81 -17.99 0.69
CA LEU A 189 -8.44 -16.67 0.89
C LEU A 189 -7.79 -15.62 0.00
N GLY A 190 -6.45 -15.56 -0.05
CA GLY A 190 -5.71 -14.63 -0.90
C GLY A 190 -6.02 -14.78 -2.38
N GLU A 191 -6.20 -16.01 -2.86
CA GLU A 191 -6.66 -16.30 -4.21
C GLU A 191 -8.07 -15.72 -4.45
N ARG A 192 -9.02 -16.02 -3.56
CA ARG A 192 -10.39 -15.49 -3.67
C ARG A 192 -10.46 -13.98 -3.59
N GLN A 193 -9.61 -13.34 -2.78
CA GLN A 193 -9.50 -11.88 -2.72
C GLN A 193 -9.13 -11.30 -4.08
N HIS A 194 -8.13 -11.85 -4.76
CA HIS A 194 -7.72 -11.37 -6.08
C HIS A 194 -8.77 -11.64 -7.16
N LYS A 195 -9.46 -12.78 -7.12
CA LYS A 195 -10.62 -13.04 -7.98
C LYS A 195 -11.75 -12.02 -7.72
N ALA A 196 -12.02 -11.69 -6.47
CA ALA A 196 -13.02 -10.69 -6.11
C ALA A 196 -12.64 -9.28 -6.57
N ILE A 197 -11.37 -8.86 -6.42
CA ILE A 197 -10.87 -7.58 -6.91
C ILE A 197 -11.01 -7.50 -8.44
N ALA A 198 -10.61 -8.53 -9.17
CA ALA A 198 -10.74 -8.61 -10.62
C ALA A 198 -12.20 -8.48 -11.08
N ARG A 199 -13.11 -9.17 -10.39
CA ARG A 199 -14.55 -9.10 -10.68
C ARG A 199 -15.10 -7.69 -10.47
N ARG A 200 -14.77 -7.04 -9.35
CA ARG A 200 -15.20 -5.65 -9.08
C ARG A 200 -14.65 -4.69 -10.11
N LEU A 201 -13.38 -4.79 -10.47
CA LEU A 201 -12.75 -3.96 -11.49
C LEU A 201 -13.43 -4.13 -12.86
N TYR A 202 -13.72 -5.36 -13.24
CA TYR A 202 -14.47 -5.68 -14.48
C TYR A 202 -15.88 -5.08 -14.47
N GLN A 203 -16.60 -5.23 -13.36
CA GLN A 203 -17.97 -4.71 -13.21
C GLN A 203 -18.01 -3.19 -13.20
N GLN A 204 -17.03 -2.55 -12.59
CA GLN A 204 -16.94 -1.10 -12.49
C GLN A 204 -16.56 -0.45 -13.83
N TYR A 205 -15.71 -1.12 -14.63
CA TYR A 205 -15.16 -0.58 -15.88
C TYR A 205 -15.29 -1.58 -17.03
N PRO A 206 -16.51 -2.05 -17.38
CA PRO A 206 -16.70 -3.10 -18.38
C PRO A 206 -16.20 -2.69 -19.77
N GLN A 207 -16.20 -1.39 -20.08
CA GLN A 207 -15.73 -0.86 -21.36
C GLN A 207 -14.21 -1.09 -21.59
N ILE A 208 -13.44 -1.23 -20.53
CA ILE A 208 -11.99 -1.52 -20.60
C ILE A 208 -11.73 -2.98 -20.98
N PHE A 209 -12.61 -3.88 -20.53
CA PHE A 209 -12.45 -5.33 -20.62
C PHE A 209 -13.36 -6.00 -21.66
N ARG A 210 -13.87 -5.21 -22.61
CA ARG A 210 -14.74 -5.74 -23.67
C ARG A 210 -13.93 -6.34 -24.84
N ASP A 211 -14.59 -7.13 -25.66
CA ASP A 211 -14.05 -7.74 -26.88
C ASP A 211 -12.75 -8.51 -26.59
N SER A 212 -11.77 -8.40 -27.49
CA SER A 212 -10.44 -9.01 -27.35
C SER A 212 -9.41 -8.04 -26.77
N ALA A 213 -9.80 -7.24 -25.77
CA ALA A 213 -8.92 -6.26 -25.15
C ALA A 213 -7.58 -6.87 -24.72
N CYS A 214 -6.51 -6.14 -24.96
CA CYS A 214 -5.15 -6.55 -24.57
C CYS A 214 -4.82 -6.04 -23.18
N ILE A 215 -4.34 -6.91 -22.31
CA ILE A 215 -3.96 -6.61 -20.94
C ILE A 215 -2.53 -7.08 -20.71
N SER A 216 -1.71 -6.21 -20.11
CA SER A 216 -0.38 -6.55 -19.64
C SER A 216 -0.39 -6.75 -18.13
N ALA A 217 -0.17 -7.98 -17.66
CA ALA A 217 -0.05 -8.30 -16.25
C ALA A 217 1.39 -8.65 -15.89
N ARG A 218 1.92 -8.02 -14.85
CA ARG A 218 3.30 -8.19 -14.38
C ARG A 218 3.34 -8.35 -12.88
N SER A 219 4.21 -9.22 -12.37
CA SER A 219 4.40 -9.39 -10.93
C SER A 219 5.86 -9.34 -10.53
N SER A 220 6.10 -9.11 -9.23
CA SER A 220 7.39 -9.43 -8.63
C SER A 220 7.66 -10.94 -8.75
N THR A 221 8.90 -11.34 -8.51
CA THR A 221 9.32 -12.76 -8.58
C THR A 221 8.87 -13.58 -7.34
N SER A 222 8.19 -12.97 -6.39
CA SER A 222 7.64 -13.70 -5.23
C SER A 222 6.47 -14.57 -5.64
N VAL A 223 6.47 -15.85 -5.22
CA VAL A 223 5.43 -16.83 -5.57
C VAL A 223 4.03 -16.29 -5.27
N ARG A 224 3.81 -15.71 -4.09
CA ARG A 224 2.51 -15.14 -3.72
C ARG A 224 2.02 -14.02 -4.65
N CYS A 225 2.95 -13.21 -5.21
CA CYS A 225 2.58 -12.17 -6.19
C CYS A 225 2.22 -12.79 -7.54
N ILE A 226 2.96 -13.82 -7.96
CA ILE A 226 2.70 -14.57 -9.20
C ILE A 226 1.33 -15.25 -9.11
N MET A 227 1.02 -15.91 -7.99
CA MET A 227 -0.25 -16.56 -7.75
C MET A 227 -1.41 -15.56 -7.68
N SER A 228 -1.20 -14.39 -7.06
CA SER A 228 -2.18 -13.29 -7.05
C SER A 228 -2.47 -12.77 -8.46
N MET A 229 -1.44 -12.56 -9.28
CA MET A 229 -1.58 -12.21 -10.69
C MET A 229 -2.33 -13.28 -11.47
N SER A 230 -2.04 -14.55 -11.20
CA SER A 230 -2.69 -15.68 -11.88
C SER A 230 -4.19 -15.71 -11.55
N ALA A 231 -4.56 -15.67 -10.27
CA ALA A 231 -5.95 -15.68 -9.80
C ALA A 231 -6.75 -14.48 -10.36
N PHE A 232 -6.16 -13.29 -10.34
CA PHE A 232 -6.77 -12.09 -10.92
C PHE A 232 -7.01 -12.25 -12.43
N SER A 233 -6.00 -12.73 -13.17
CA SER A 233 -6.07 -12.93 -14.61
C SER A 233 -7.06 -14.03 -15.00
N GLU A 234 -7.13 -15.11 -14.21
CA GLU A 234 -8.10 -16.20 -14.39
C GLU A 234 -9.51 -15.65 -14.29
N GLN A 235 -9.84 -14.88 -13.22
CA GLN A 235 -11.15 -14.30 -13.06
C GLN A 235 -11.55 -13.36 -14.21
N LEU A 236 -10.64 -12.56 -14.71
CA LEU A 236 -10.91 -11.73 -15.90
C LEU A 236 -11.22 -12.59 -17.12
N LYS A 237 -10.52 -13.71 -17.32
CA LYS A 237 -10.77 -14.67 -18.41
C LYS A 237 -12.07 -15.44 -18.23
N GLU A 238 -12.48 -15.75 -17.00
CA GLU A 238 -13.80 -16.34 -16.72
C GLU A 238 -14.94 -15.38 -17.10
N LEU A 239 -14.77 -14.08 -16.83
CA LEU A 239 -15.76 -13.05 -17.16
C LEU A 239 -15.78 -12.70 -18.66
N ASN A 240 -14.62 -12.70 -19.31
CA ASN A 240 -14.51 -12.52 -20.75
C ASN A 240 -13.38 -13.41 -21.33
N PRO A 241 -13.72 -14.58 -21.88
CA PRO A 241 -12.74 -15.51 -22.47
C PRO A 241 -11.95 -14.92 -23.65
N SER A 242 -12.45 -13.89 -24.31
CA SER A 242 -11.82 -13.26 -25.47
C SER A 242 -10.61 -12.37 -25.11
N LEU A 243 -10.46 -11.96 -23.85
CA LEU A 243 -9.35 -11.10 -23.40
C LEU A 243 -8.00 -11.72 -23.74
N ARG A 244 -7.06 -10.90 -24.18
CA ARG A 244 -5.67 -11.28 -24.43
C ARG A 244 -4.80 -10.77 -23.29
N ILE A 245 -4.46 -11.66 -22.35
CA ILE A 245 -3.68 -11.31 -21.15
C ILE A 245 -2.27 -11.88 -21.27
N THR A 246 -1.26 -11.00 -21.38
CA THR A 246 0.14 -11.40 -21.19
C THR A 246 0.45 -11.37 -19.69
N ARG A 247 1.11 -12.42 -19.21
CA ARG A 247 1.51 -12.57 -17.80
C ARG A 247 3.00 -12.77 -17.71
N GLU A 248 3.68 -11.92 -16.98
CA GLU A 248 5.12 -11.95 -16.86
C GLU A 248 5.57 -11.73 -15.41
N ALA A 249 6.51 -12.54 -14.97
CA ALA A 249 7.22 -12.39 -13.71
C ALA A 249 8.71 -12.61 -13.97
N ASN A 250 9.51 -11.56 -13.92
CA ASN A 250 10.93 -11.68 -14.15
C ASN A 250 11.74 -10.60 -13.42
N ARG A 251 13.05 -10.82 -13.29
CA ARG A 251 13.94 -9.96 -12.51
C ARG A 251 14.01 -8.53 -13.02
N ARG A 252 13.90 -8.29 -14.34
CA ARG A 252 13.94 -6.91 -14.89
C ARG A 252 12.79 -6.01 -14.42
N TYR A 253 11.68 -6.61 -13.98
CA TYR A 253 10.55 -5.82 -13.44
C TYR A 253 10.73 -5.46 -11.97
N MET A 254 11.68 -6.10 -11.28
CA MET A 254 11.99 -5.77 -9.89
C MET A 254 12.50 -4.33 -9.75
N ASP A 255 13.07 -3.75 -10.79
CA ASP A 255 13.55 -2.36 -10.83
C ASP A 255 12.44 -1.32 -10.61
N TYR A 256 11.17 -1.73 -10.66
CA TYR A 256 10.04 -0.86 -10.35
C TYR A 256 8.90 -1.53 -9.57
N ILE A 257 8.65 -2.84 -9.75
CA ILE A 257 7.53 -3.51 -9.03
C ILE A 257 7.85 -3.71 -7.54
N ALA A 258 9.13 -3.95 -7.21
CA ALA A 258 9.56 -4.19 -5.84
C ALA A 258 10.94 -3.57 -5.58
N TYR A 259 11.18 -2.39 -6.13
CA TYR A 259 12.44 -1.69 -6.00
C TYR A 259 12.62 -1.10 -4.60
N THR A 260 13.82 -1.17 -4.09
CA THR A 260 14.30 -0.45 -2.93
C THR A 260 15.62 0.20 -3.30
N SER A 261 15.78 1.50 -3.07
CA SER A 261 17.03 2.18 -3.39
C SER A 261 18.12 1.85 -2.38
N PRO A 262 19.41 1.91 -2.77
CA PRO A 262 20.52 1.68 -1.84
C PRO A 262 20.46 2.59 -0.60
N GLU A 263 20.08 3.85 -0.78
CA GLU A 263 19.94 4.82 0.31
C GLU A 263 18.85 4.40 1.30
N LEU A 264 17.76 3.83 0.80
CA LEU A 264 16.69 3.30 1.65
C LEU A 264 17.10 1.99 2.32
N GLU A 265 17.87 1.14 1.66
CA GLU A 265 18.44 -0.06 2.27
C GLU A 265 19.38 0.30 3.43
N GLU A 266 20.26 1.28 3.24
CA GLU A 266 21.13 1.81 4.28
C GLU A 266 20.31 2.39 5.44
N PHE A 267 19.35 3.26 5.15
CA PHE A 267 18.45 3.84 6.15
C PHE A 267 17.68 2.79 6.94
N SER A 268 17.27 1.71 6.28
CA SER A 268 16.48 0.62 6.89
C SER A 268 17.35 -0.43 7.59
N SER A 269 18.67 -0.32 7.53
CA SER A 269 19.62 -1.28 8.13
C SER A 269 19.50 -1.34 9.65
N ASP A 270 20.01 -2.41 10.26
CA ASP A 270 19.96 -2.58 11.72
C ASP A 270 20.86 -1.58 12.47
N SER A 271 21.85 -1.00 11.80
CA SER A 271 22.74 0.03 12.32
C SER A 271 22.23 1.47 12.17
N ALA A 272 21.05 1.68 11.58
CA ALA A 272 20.50 3.01 11.35
C ALA A 272 20.28 3.79 12.66
N ALA A 273 20.65 5.07 12.68
CA ALA A 273 20.62 5.89 13.89
C ALA A 273 19.23 5.99 14.55
N TRP A 274 18.17 6.05 13.75
CA TRP A 274 16.78 6.14 14.24
C TRP A 274 16.34 4.92 15.06
N ARG A 275 16.96 3.77 14.85
CA ARG A 275 16.62 2.50 15.53
C ARG A 275 16.75 2.56 17.05
N THR A 276 17.67 3.37 17.56
CA THR A 276 17.83 3.54 19.02
C THR A 276 16.59 4.21 19.61
N GLY A 277 16.14 5.30 19.02
CA GLY A 277 14.91 5.98 19.47
C GLY A 277 13.66 5.07 19.31
N PHE A 278 13.56 4.36 18.20
CA PHE A 278 12.48 3.42 17.96
C PHE A 278 12.48 2.28 19.00
N ARG A 279 13.62 1.74 19.36
CA ARG A 279 13.72 0.70 20.41
C ARG A 279 13.25 1.22 21.77
N CYS A 280 13.60 2.44 22.14
CA CYS A 280 13.10 3.05 23.38
C CYS A 280 11.58 3.20 23.32
N TYR A 281 11.02 3.55 22.17
CA TYR A 281 9.56 3.61 21.96
C TYR A 281 8.91 2.24 22.16
N GLU A 282 9.41 1.20 21.48
CA GLU A 282 8.90 -0.17 21.66
C GLU A 282 9.00 -0.63 23.12
N GLU A 283 10.10 -0.33 23.79
CA GLU A 283 10.31 -0.68 25.21
C GLU A 283 9.35 0.03 26.16
N SER A 284 8.88 1.21 25.80
CA SER A 284 7.90 1.93 26.61
C SER A 284 6.46 1.46 26.37
N HIS A 285 6.14 0.91 25.20
CA HIS A 285 4.78 0.57 24.76
C HIS A 285 4.48 -0.94 24.81
N ILE A 286 5.45 -1.80 24.47
CA ILE A 286 5.26 -3.26 24.43
C ILE A 286 5.69 -3.85 25.76
N ARG A 287 4.71 -4.22 26.59
CA ARG A 287 4.86 -4.72 27.97
C ARG A 287 4.48 -6.19 28.07
N PRO A 288 5.44 -7.13 27.97
CA PRO A 288 5.15 -8.56 27.90
C PRO A 288 4.86 -9.22 29.26
N GLU A 289 5.05 -8.51 30.39
CA GLU A 289 5.07 -9.07 31.74
C GLU A 289 3.75 -9.76 32.10
N ARG A 290 2.60 -9.11 31.80
CA ARG A 290 1.28 -9.69 32.07
C ARG A 290 1.07 -10.97 31.23
N LEU A 291 1.33 -10.87 29.92
CA LEU A 291 1.13 -12.01 29.00
C LEU A 291 1.98 -13.20 29.40
N THR A 292 3.26 -13.00 29.69
CA THR A 292 4.16 -14.08 30.09
C THR A 292 3.76 -14.67 31.45
N ALA A 293 3.32 -13.86 32.40
CA ALA A 293 2.83 -14.33 33.71
C ALA A 293 1.55 -15.18 33.60
N THR A 294 0.70 -14.95 32.59
CA THR A 294 -0.50 -15.78 32.38
C THR A 294 -0.20 -17.11 31.70
N LEU A 295 0.88 -17.20 30.93
CA LEU A 295 1.22 -18.37 30.12
C LEU A 295 2.23 -19.30 30.78
N PHE A 296 3.11 -18.80 31.65
CA PHE A 296 4.23 -19.53 32.22
C PHE A 296 4.21 -19.48 33.77
N THR A 297 4.53 -20.59 34.39
CA THR A 297 4.64 -20.69 35.88
C THR A 297 5.86 -19.92 36.40
N ASN A 298 6.92 -19.83 35.58
CA ASN A 298 8.15 -19.09 35.85
C ASN A 298 8.46 -18.13 34.68
N PRO A 299 7.72 -17.00 34.54
CA PRO A 299 7.86 -16.09 33.40
C PRO A 299 9.25 -15.47 33.26
N GLN A 300 10.03 -15.37 34.36
CA GLN A 300 11.42 -14.88 34.36
C GLN A 300 12.41 -15.79 33.60
N GLU A 301 12.04 -17.04 33.31
CA GLU A 301 12.85 -17.97 32.51
C GLU A 301 12.65 -17.78 31.01
N VAL A 302 11.67 -16.99 30.58
CA VAL A 302 11.47 -16.64 29.18
C VAL A 302 12.59 -15.70 28.73
N LYS A 303 13.45 -16.17 27.82
CA LYS A 303 14.67 -15.44 27.41
C LYS A 303 14.36 -14.14 26.68
N ASP A 304 13.37 -14.15 25.82
CA ASP A 304 12.92 -12.98 25.05
C ASP A 304 11.40 -12.82 25.16
N PRO A 305 10.91 -12.22 26.26
CA PRO A 305 9.47 -12.08 26.49
C PRO A 305 8.79 -11.15 25.49
N ARG A 306 9.50 -10.12 25.00
CA ARG A 306 8.94 -9.20 24.00
C ARG A 306 8.87 -9.86 22.63
N GLY A 307 9.92 -10.54 22.19
CA GLY A 307 9.90 -11.33 20.94
C GLY A 307 8.82 -12.39 20.95
N LEU A 308 8.58 -13.05 22.09
CA LEU A 308 7.48 -14.00 22.25
C LEU A 308 6.11 -13.32 22.10
N MET A 309 5.89 -12.19 22.76
CA MET A 309 4.64 -11.42 22.64
C MET A 309 4.40 -10.98 21.20
N MET A 310 5.42 -10.48 20.52
CA MET A 310 5.35 -10.12 19.12
C MET A 310 5.08 -11.31 18.21
N GLY A 311 5.70 -12.45 18.47
CA GLY A 311 5.46 -13.69 17.73
C GLY A 311 4.01 -14.17 17.85
N LEU A 312 3.46 -14.18 19.06
CA LEU A 312 2.04 -14.49 19.31
C LEU A 312 1.09 -13.50 18.64
N TYR A 313 1.42 -12.20 18.66
CA TYR A 313 0.65 -11.18 17.94
C TYR A 313 0.61 -11.43 16.43
N TRP A 314 1.76 -11.76 15.82
CA TRP A 314 1.80 -12.06 14.39
C TRP A 314 1.02 -13.32 14.03
N ILE A 315 1.06 -14.37 14.89
CA ILE A 315 0.25 -15.57 14.70
C ILE A 315 -1.24 -15.24 14.87
N ALA A 316 -1.61 -14.44 15.89
CA ALA A 316 -2.99 -13.99 16.07
C ALA A 316 -3.53 -13.24 14.84
N SER A 317 -2.71 -12.35 14.29
CA SER A 317 -3.06 -11.59 13.08
C SER A 317 -3.17 -12.47 11.84
N ASP A 318 -2.29 -13.47 11.70
CA ASP A 318 -2.27 -14.41 10.58
C ASP A 318 -3.52 -15.32 10.53
N MET A 319 -4.20 -15.54 11.67
CA MET A 319 -5.44 -16.33 11.70
C MET A 319 -6.55 -15.75 10.81
N GLN A 320 -6.52 -14.45 10.50
CA GLN A 320 -7.42 -13.83 9.54
C GLN A 320 -7.15 -14.30 8.10
N ASP A 321 -5.91 -14.70 7.80
CA ASP A 321 -5.45 -15.05 6.45
C ASP A 321 -5.57 -16.54 6.15
N VAL A 322 -5.47 -17.40 7.17
CA VAL A 322 -5.37 -18.87 7.01
C VAL A 322 -6.69 -19.61 7.24
N GLU A 323 -7.77 -18.91 7.61
CA GLU A 323 -9.12 -19.45 7.80
C GLU A 323 -9.20 -20.65 8.75
N LEU A 324 -8.35 -20.70 9.78
CA LEU A 324 -8.48 -21.66 10.85
C LEU A 324 -9.52 -21.17 11.86
N PRO A 325 -10.37 -22.06 12.43
CA PRO A 325 -11.33 -21.69 13.46
C PRO A 325 -10.63 -21.54 14.82
N LEU A 326 -9.56 -20.75 14.86
CA LEU A 326 -8.73 -20.49 16.02
C LEU A 326 -8.54 -18.98 16.19
N SER A 327 -8.43 -18.53 17.43
CA SER A 327 -8.05 -17.18 17.78
C SER A 327 -6.93 -17.19 18.80
N PHE A 328 -6.12 -16.15 18.81
CA PHE A 328 -5.14 -15.85 19.84
C PHE A 328 -5.31 -14.43 20.38
N TYR A 329 -6.32 -13.71 19.90
CA TYR A 329 -6.62 -12.36 20.40
C TYR A 329 -7.11 -12.37 21.86
N ASP A 330 -7.66 -13.49 22.32
CA ASP A 330 -8.06 -13.72 23.71
C ASP A 330 -6.89 -13.69 24.71
N LEU A 331 -5.65 -13.77 24.23
CA LEU A 331 -4.44 -13.68 25.04
C LEU A 331 -4.07 -12.24 25.43
N PHE A 332 -4.53 -11.29 24.65
CA PHE A 332 -4.13 -9.90 24.74
C PHE A 332 -5.23 -9.01 25.32
N GLU A 333 -4.83 -8.02 26.09
CA GLU A 333 -5.68 -6.88 26.36
C GLU A 333 -5.73 -5.96 25.14
N LYS A 334 -6.82 -5.20 24.99
CA LYS A 334 -6.99 -4.29 23.85
C LYS A 334 -5.89 -3.25 23.76
N GLU A 335 -5.44 -2.73 24.89
CA GLU A 335 -4.35 -1.75 24.96
C GLU A 335 -3.02 -2.37 24.54
N GLU A 336 -2.75 -3.64 24.87
CA GLU A 336 -1.56 -4.34 24.40
C GLU A 336 -1.56 -4.50 22.87
N LEU A 337 -2.68 -4.92 22.29
CA LEU A 337 -2.83 -5.02 20.83
C LEU A 337 -2.64 -3.65 20.17
N PHE A 338 -3.24 -2.60 20.73
CA PHE A 338 -3.13 -1.26 20.20
C PHE A 338 -1.67 -0.76 20.23
N ASN A 339 -0.97 -0.95 21.34
CA ASN A 339 0.42 -0.53 21.49
C ASN A 339 1.36 -1.26 20.53
N ILE A 340 1.14 -2.57 20.31
CA ILE A 340 1.89 -3.35 19.31
C ILE A 340 1.60 -2.81 17.91
N TRP A 341 0.32 -2.65 17.56
CA TRP A 341 -0.11 -2.11 16.26
C TRP A 341 0.49 -0.73 16.00
N GLN A 342 0.46 0.16 17.00
CA GLN A 342 1.01 1.51 16.87
C GLN A 342 2.54 1.49 16.67
N SER A 343 3.27 0.62 17.37
CA SER A 343 4.71 0.43 17.16
C SER A 343 5.01 -0.05 15.73
N ILE A 344 4.21 -0.97 15.20
CA ILE A 344 4.35 -1.44 13.83
C ILE A 344 4.06 -0.30 12.84
N ASN A 345 2.99 0.46 13.05
CA ASN A 345 2.63 1.62 12.23
C ASN A 345 3.76 2.66 12.22
N TYR A 346 4.29 2.99 13.39
CA TYR A 346 5.40 3.93 13.51
C TYR A 346 6.60 3.48 12.69
N ARG A 347 7.00 2.22 12.80
CA ARG A 347 8.08 1.64 11.99
C ARG A 347 7.77 1.67 10.50
N MET A 348 6.54 1.31 10.11
CA MET A 348 6.12 1.31 8.71
C MET A 348 6.15 2.73 8.13
N TYR A 349 5.72 3.71 8.91
CA TYR A 349 5.77 5.12 8.54
C TYR A 349 7.22 5.62 8.35
N ILE A 350 8.10 5.34 9.32
CA ILE A 350 9.53 5.72 9.22
C ILE A 350 10.16 5.13 7.95
N CYS A 351 9.95 3.85 7.70
CA CYS A 351 10.68 3.13 6.65
C CYS A 351 10.04 3.24 5.26
N ASN A 352 8.75 3.59 5.15
CA ASN A 352 8.05 3.45 3.88
C ASN A 352 7.18 4.67 3.50
N ALA A 353 6.94 5.62 4.41
CA ALA A 353 6.14 6.80 4.10
C ALA A 353 7.01 8.07 4.07
N ASN A 354 6.37 9.24 4.20
CA ASN A 354 7.03 10.54 4.15
C ASN A 354 7.51 11.04 5.53
N ALA A 355 7.89 10.14 6.42
CA ALA A 355 8.41 10.51 7.74
C ALA A 355 9.61 11.46 7.62
N PRO A 356 9.68 12.56 8.39
CA PRO A 356 10.82 13.47 8.38
C PRO A 356 12.16 12.77 8.65
N LEU A 357 12.12 11.72 9.48
CA LEU A 357 13.31 10.94 9.85
C LEU A 357 14.01 10.28 8.66
N ASN A 358 13.29 9.92 7.60
CA ASN A 358 13.90 9.27 6.44
C ASN A 358 14.41 10.24 5.37
N GLY A 359 14.23 11.56 5.58
CA GLY A 359 14.75 12.57 4.64
C GLY A 359 14.23 12.46 3.21
N GLY A 360 13.12 11.77 3.00
CA GLY A 360 12.50 11.58 1.68
C GLY A 360 13.00 10.34 0.91
N VAL A 361 13.98 9.58 1.41
CA VAL A 361 14.53 8.41 0.67
C VAL A 361 13.48 7.31 0.44
N ALA A 362 12.51 7.18 1.35
CA ALA A 362 11.45 6.18 1.19
C ALA A 362 10.50 6.51 0.03
N PRO A 363 9.86 7.68 -0.04
CA PRO A 363 9.08 8.08 -1.22
C PRO A 363 9.91 8.08 -2.51
N GLU A 364 11.14 8.59 -2.48
CA GLU A 364 12.01 8.61 -3.67
C GLU A 364 12.26 7.23 -4.27
N SER A 365 12.31 6.19 -3.45
CA SER A 365 12.45 4.80 -3.89
C SER A 365 11.29 4.34 -4.79
N ALA A 366 10.12 5.01 -4.77
CA ALA A 366 8.98 4.70 -5.64
C ALA A 366 9.01 5.43 -7.00
N LYS A 367 9.99 6.29 -7.27
CA LYS A 367 10.09 7.05 -8.54
C LYS A 367 10.11 6.14 -9.77
N SER A 368 10.78 5.00 -9.70
CA SER A 368 10.83 4.05 -10.81
C SER A 368 9.46 3.43 -11.10
N LEU A 369 8.66 3.15 -10.07
CA LEU A 369 7.29 2.65 -10.20
C LEU A 369 6.38 3.72 -10.81
N LEU A 370 6.42 4.95 -10.29
CA LEU A 370 5.63 6.07 -10.82
C LEU A 370 5.99 6.35 -12.29
N LYS A 371 7.28 6.36 -12.63
CA LYS A 371 7.74 6.48 -14.01
C LYS A 371 7.15 5.40 -14.90
N ASN A 372 7.19 4.13 -14.47
CA ASN A 372 6.62 3.01 -15.25
C ASN A 372 5.10 3.15 -15.39
N ILE A 373 4.38 3.66 -14.39
CA ILE A 373 2.94 3.92 -14.48
C ILE A 373 2.66 4.97 -15.57
N ILE A 374 3.37 6.09 -15.54
CA ILE A 374 3.22 7.19 -16.51
C ILE A 374 3.56 6.73 -17.92
N GLU A 375 4.73 6.11 -18.12
CA GLU A 375 5.16 5.62 -19.44
C GLU A 375 4.20 4.58 -20.03
N SER A 376 3.61 3.73 -19.19
CA SER A 376 2.62 2.75 -19.62
C SER A 376 1.31 3.41 -20.02
N ALA A 377 0.87 4.44 -19.30
CA ALA A 377 -0.31 5.23 -19.63
C ALA A 377 -0.10 5.99 -20.96
N ASP A 378 1.03 6.67 -21.11
CA ASP A 378 1.41 7.36 -22.35
C ASP A 378 1.46 6.42 -23.56
N HIS A 379 1.99 5.21 -23.35
CA HIS A 379 2.00 4.20 -24.40
C HIS A 379 0.56 3.80 -24.79
N ALA A 380 -0.30 3.57 -23.80
CA ALA A 380 -1.69 3.21 -24.05
C ALA A 380 -2.47 4.33 -24.75
N ILE A 381 -2.24 5.60 -24.37
CA ILE A 381 -2.83 6.76 -25.03
C ILE A 381 -2.42 6.80 -26.51
N ARG A 382 -1.10 6.70 -26.80
CA ARG A 382 -0.59 6.82 -28.18
C ARG A 382 -0.95 5.63 -29.07
N LYS A 383 -1.06 4.43 -28.51
CA LYS A 383 -1.22 3.18 -29.30
C LYS A 383 -2.61 2.54 -29.17
N GLY A 384 -3.46 3.03 -28.25
CA GLY A 384 -4.73 2.40 -27.95
C GLY A 384 -4.62 1.00 -27.31
N THR A 385 -3.41 0.60 -26.92
CA THR A 385 -3.15 -0.73 -26.34
C THR A 385 -1.84 -0.71 -25.51
N PRO A 386 -1.76 -1.47 -24.39
CA PRO A 386 -2.84 -2.29 -23.78
C PRO A 386 -3.96 -1.43 -23.18
N CYS A 387 -5.15 -2.01 -23.02
CA CYS A 387 -6.27 -1.35 -22.32
C CYS A 387 -6.07 -1.32 -20.81
N ALA A 388 -5.27 -2.23 -20.27
CA ALA A 388 -4.90 -2.24 -18.87
C ALA A 388 -3.47 -2.74 -18.66
N THR A 389 -2.79 -2.15 -17.68
CA THR A 389 -1.52 -2.64 -17.14
C THR A 389 -1.72 -2.97 -15.66
N LEU A 390 -1.58 -4.23 -15.31
CA LEU A 390 -1.76 -4.77 -13.97
C LEU A 390 -0.40 -5.11 -13.37
N ARG A 391 -0.14 -4.62 -12.15
CA ARG A 391 1.10 -4.87 -11.41
C ARG A 391 0.81 -5.49 -10.06
N PHE A 392 1.54 -6.54 -9.70
CA PHE A 392 1.36 -7.29 -8.47
C PHE A 392 2.66 -7.30 -7.67
N GLY A 393 2.67 -6.64 -6.53
CA GLY A 393 3.85 -6.42 -5.70
C GLY A 393 3.54 -6.46 -4.21
N HIS A 394 4.05 -5.48 -3.50
CA HIS A 394 4.07 -5.44 -2.04
C HIS A 394 3.51 -4.12 -1.50
N ASP A 395 3.02 -4.17 -0.26
CA ASP A 395 2.50 -3.02 0.48
C ASP A 395 3.52 -1.89 0.63
N THR A 396 4.78 -2.20 0.93
CA THR A 396 5.84 -1.20 1.10
C THR A 396 6.00 -0.29 -0.13
N ASN A 397 5.96 -0.86 -1.34
CA ASN A 397 6.05 -0.08 -2.57
C ASN A 397 4.79 0.76 -2.81
N LEU A 398 3.61 0.27 -2.40
CA LEU A 398 2.36 1.02 -2.48
C LEU A 398 2.38 2.22 -1.52
N ILE A 399 2.80 2.03 -0.28
CA ILE A 399 2.93 3.11 0.72
C ILE A 399 3.88 4.20 0.22
N ARG A 400 5.04 3.81 -0.31
CA ARG A 400 6.03 4.73 -0.89
C ARG A 400 5.47 5.50 -2.09
N LEU A 401 4.71 4.83 -2.95
CA LEU A 401 4.06 5.46 -4.11
C LEU A 401 3.03 6.50 -3.67
N LEU A 402 2.17 6.17 -2.71
CA LEU A 402 1.15 7.09 -2.18
C LEU A 402 1.80 8.32 -1.53
N ALA A 403 2.88 8.12 -0.76
CA ALA A 403 3.65 9.20 -0.16
C ALA A 403 4.35 10.07 -1.23
N LEU A 404 4.94 9.47 -2.27
CA LEU A 404 5.57 10.19 -3.38
C LEU A 404 4.55 11.02 -4.16
N MET A 405 3.37 10.49 -4.39
CA MET A 405 2.28 11.18 -5.10
C MET A 405 1.55 12.19 -4.22
N GLN A 406 1.90 12.30 -2.96
CA GLN A 406 1.24 13.18 -1.99
C GLN A 406 -0.29 13.00 -1.96
N VAL A 407 -0.74 11.75 -2.04
CA VAL A 407 -2.16 11.45 -1.94
C VAL A 407 -2.71 11.99 -0.62
N GLU A 408 -3.94 12.52 -0.63
CA GLU A 408 -4.58 13.08 0.56
C GLU A 408 -4.53 12.11 1.74
N GLY A 409 -4.16 12.61 2.92
CA GLY A 409 -3.89 11.81 4.11
C GLY A 409 -2.51 11.13 4.12
N CYS A 410 -1.84 11.00 2.97
CA CYS A 410 -0.49 10.42 2.88
C CYS A 410 0.62 11.47 2.73
N SER A 411 0.26 12.76 2.59
CA SER A 411 1.20 13.87 2.38
C SER A 411 1.61 14.57 3.68
N ASN A 412 0.80 14.49 4.71
CA ASN A 412 1.10 15.13 5.99
C ASN A 412 2.28 14.44 6.66
N GLN A 413 3.21 15.25 7.14
CA GLN A 413 4.32 14.76 7.95
C GLN A 413 3.93 14.84 9.43
N GLU A 414 4.15 13.76 10.15
CA GLU A 414 3.95 13.66 11.58
C GLU A 414 5.27 13.33 12.27
N THR A 415 5.52 13.93 13.41
CA THR A 415 6.72 13.71 14.22
C THR A 415 6.41 13.06 15.56
N ASP A 416 5.16 13.11 15.98
CA ASP A 416 4.69 12.49 17.21
C ASP A 416 4.35 11.01 16.94
N PRO A 417 5.10 10.05 17.53
CA PRO A 417 4.90 8.63 17.29
C PRO A 417 3.55 8.09 17.76
N ASP A 418 2.82 8.86 18.57
CA ASP A 418 1.49 8.47 19.08
C ASP A 418 0.33 8.96 18.18
N ARG A 419 0.65 9.59 17.06
CA ARG A 419 -0.34 10.20 16.16
C ARG A 419 -0.35 9.64 14.74
N TYR A 420 0.35 8.56 14.49
CA TYR A 420 0.36 7.89 13.15
C TYR A 420 -0.83 6.98 12.93
#